data_6b653a60769f5be6ccdd2f8057efab07
#
_entry.id   6b653a60769f5be6ccdd2f8057efab07
#
_cell.length_a   1.000
_cell.length_b   1.000
_cell.length_c   1.000
_cell.angle_alpha   90.00
_cell.angle_beta   90.00
_cell.angle_gamma   90.00
#
_symmetry.space_group_name_H-M   'P 1'
#
loop_
_entity.id
_entity.type
_entity.pdbx_description
1 polymer ?
#
loop_
_entity_poly.entity_id
_entity_poly.type
_entity_poly.pdbx_seq_one_letter_code
_entity_poly.pdbx_strand_id
1 'polypeptide(L)'
;MGGTAQAGAQVVTAGMQIAYAEKQAKRAREREKKLKGEMEVVKSQRPDIINPYEGITDLSDTFADLSGLVTDQSGKAVDMSGSFSNPFANVGVATEAAEFQAEQADISLANTLDTLAATGASAGGATALAQAALASKKGISADIQKQEQQNAQLKAQGESDLQARVAAEKSRIQGIQIGEGQRVEAAQMSEGQRRQAALYQEGQRTQNAEAMGKEYMFAQEERRTIDDLNRLNSQITGAQQAQSAAAAGTMTALGNLGQGLGNLAGSI
;
A
#
# COMPACT_ATOMS: atom_id res chain seq x y z
N MET A 1 99.32 47.31 -10.92
CA MET A 1 98.61 46.85 -12.11
C MET A 1 97.63 45.70 -11.85
N GLY A 2 97.42 45.25 -10.60
CA GLY A 2 96.48 44.12 -10.29
C GLY A 2 94.99 44.55 -10.12
N GLY A 3 94.66 45.79 -9.77
CA GLY A 3 93.33 46.22 -9.40
C GLY A 3 92.35 46.37 -10.56
N THR A 4 92.81 46.83 -11.69
CA THR A 4 92.01 47.09 -12.88
C THR A 4 91.50 45.78 -13.57
N ALA A 5 92.31 44.73 -13.57
CA ALA A 5 91.99 43.44 -14.12
C ALA A 5 90.93 42.73 -13.26
N GLN A 6 90.96 42.88 -11.95
CA GLN A 6 90.00 42.27 -11.02
C GLN A 6 88.63 42.96 -11.06
N ALA A 7 88.63 44.30 -11.21
CA ALA A 7 87.39 45.07 -11.35
C ALA A 7 86.68 44.78 -12.73
N GLY A 8 87.44 44.65 -13.80
CA GLY A 8 86.87 44.25 -15.12
C GLY A 8 86.24 42.84 -15.09
N ALA A 9 86.90 41.92 -14.40
CA ALA A 9 86.37 40.56 -14.22
C ALA A 9 85.04 40.53 -13.40
N GLN A 10 84.92 41.40 -12.40
CA GLN A 10 83.70 41.52 -11.61
C GLN A 10 82.51 42.10 -12.42
N VAL A 11 82.71 43.10 -13.27
CA VAL A 11 81.72 43.68 -14.14
C VAL A 11 81.23 42.66 -15.16
N VAL A 12 82.17 41.88 -15.76
CA VAL A 12 81.78 40.84 -16.72
C VAL A 12 80.98 39.73 -16.04
N THR A 13 81.41 39.33 -14.81
CA THR A 13 80.70 38.29 -14.05
C THR A 13 79.29 38.76 -13.65
N ALA A 14 79.13 40.02 -13.21
CA ALA A 14 77.83 40.61 -12.87
C ALA A 14 76.89 40.70 -14.10
N GLY A 15 77.42 41.09 -15.25
CA GLY A 15 76.68 41.12 -16.52
C GLY A 15 76.21 39.71 -16.90
N MET A 16 77.04 38.68 -16.73
CA MET A 16 76.62 37.29 -16.98
C MET A 16 75.55 36.81 -16.01
N GLN A 17 75.67 37.22 -14.72
CA GLN A 17 74.63 36.89 -13.72
C GLN A 17 73.30 37.53 -13.99
N ILE A 18 73.26 38.81 -14.46
CA ILE A 18 72.02 39.47 -14.85
C ILE A 18 71.37 38.75 -16.07
N ALA A 19 72.15 38.48 -17.11
CA ALA A 19 71.69 37.79 -18.30
C ALA A 19 71.20 36.35 -17.93
N TYR A 20 71.82 35.68 -17.00
CA TYR A 20 71.42 34.38 -16.51
C TYR A 20 70.07 34.45 -15.72
N ALA A 21 69.89 35.46 -14.86
CA ALA A 21 68.70 35.72 -14.10
C ALA A 21 67.45 36.05 -15.03
N GLU A 22 67.73 36.92 -16.06
CA GLU A 22 66.69 37.20 -17.05
C GLU A 22 66.26 35.98 -17.87
N LYS A 23 67.29 35.16 -18.23
CA LYS A 23 66.98 33.88 -18.93
C LYS A 23 66.24 32.92 -18.07
N GLN A 24 66.46 32.84 -16.79
CA GLN A 24 65.71 32.06 -15.81
C GLN A 24 64.27 32.57 -15.64
N ALA A 25 64.10 33.89 -15.51
CA ALA A 25 62.78 34.52 -15.44
C ALA A 25 61.95 34.27 -16.72
N LYS A 26 62.54 34.35 -17.88
CA LYS A 26 61.89 34.04 -19.16
C LYS A 26 61.47 32.57 -19.23
N ARG A 27 62.37 31.66 -18.86
CA ARG A 27 62.04 30.22 -18.80
C ARG A 27 60.94 29.88 -17.75
N ALA A 28 60.93 30.58 -16.64
CA ALA A 28 59.85 30.42 -15.63
C ALA A 28 58.47 30.83 -16.19
N ARG A 29 58.43 31.99 -16.90
CA ARG A 29 57.19 32.45 -17.56
C ARG A 29 56.73 31.51 -18.67
N GLU A 30 57.66 31.02 -19.50
CA GLU A 30 57.32 30.02 -20.54
C GLU A 30 56.80 28.72 -19.97
N ARG A 31 57.43 28.26 -18.86
CA ARG A 31 57.00 27.05 -18.14
C ARG A 31 55.62 27.24 -17.50
N GLU A 32 55.32 28.39 -16.90
CA GLU A 32 54.01 28.74 -16.37
C GLU A 32 52.92 28.73 -17.46
N LYS A 33 53.22 29.35 -18.63
CA LYS A 33 52.30 29.36 -19.76
C LYS A 33 52.02 27.96 -20.29
N LYS A 34 53.06 27.12 -20.38
CA LYS A 34 52.95 25.72 -20.79
C LYS A 34 52.09 24.90 -19.81
N LEU A 35 52.32 25.04 -18.52
CA LEU A 35 51.58 24.36 -17.46
C LEU A 35 50.09 24.78 -17.44
N LYS A 36 49.79 26.07 -17.67
CA LYS A 36 48.42 26.56 -17.82
C LYS A 36 47.72 25.92 -19.01
N GLY A 37 48.41 25.83 -20.17
CA GLY A 37 47.85 25.14 -21.35
C GLY A 37 47.64 23.65 -21.13
N GLU A 38 48.57 22.94 -20.52
CA GLU A 38 48.42 21.52 -20.17
C GLU A 38 47.27 21.29 -19.19
N MET A 39 47.08 22.22 -18.24
CA MET A 39 45.93 22.14 -17.29
C MET A 39 44.60 22.33 -17.97
N GLU A 40 44.51 23.20 -18.97
CA GLU A 40 43.28 23.42 -19.76
C GLU A 40 42.93 22.18 -20.59
N VAL A 41 43.93 21.53 -21.18
CA VAL A 41 43.76 20.26 -21.87
C VAL A 41 43.26 19.14 -20.93
N VAL A 42 43.86 19.03 -19.76
CA VAL A 42 43.42 18.04 -18.75
C VAL A 42 42.00 18.33 -18.28
N LYS A 43 41.60 19.60 -18.13
CA LYS A 43 40.22 19.97 -17.79
C LYS A 43 39.22 19.56 -18.88
N SER A 44 39.57 19.80 -20.16
CA SER A 44 38.70 19.47 -21.28
C SER A 44 38.58 17.97 -21.53
N GLN A 45 39.54 17.17 -21.08
CA GLN A 45 39.52 15.70 -21.22
C GLN A 45 38.95 14.97 -19.99
N ARG A 46 38.49 15.72 -18.97
CA ARG A 46 37.88 15.09 -17.80
C ARG A 46 36.60 14.40 -18.18
N PRO A 47 36.40 13.16 -17.78
CA PRO A 47 35.09 12.50 -17.97
C PRO A 47 34.00 13.22 -17.19
N ASP A 48 32.77 13.20 -17.71
CA ASP A 48 31.62 13.75 -17.04
C ASP A 48 31.39 13.05 -15.69
N ILE A 49 30.84 13.77 -14.74
CA ILE A 49 30.42 13.19 -13.46
C ILE A 49 29.11 12.47 -13.73
N ILE A 50 29.13 11.14 -13.57
CA ILE A 50 27.94 10.32 -13.72
C ILE A 50 27.20 10.29 -12.39
N ASN A 51 25.92 10.66 -12.41
CA ASN A 51 25.06 10.52 -11.27
C ASN A 51 24.70 9.02 -11.06
N PRO A 52 25.15 8.35 -9.98
CA PRO A 52 24.88 6.93 -9.75
C PRO A 52 23.40 6.65 -9.43
N TYR A 53 22.61 7.69 -9.15
CA TYR A 53 21.18 7.62 -8.86
C TYR A 53 20.32 8.01 -10.07
N GLU A 54 20.94 8.29 -11.21
CA GLU A 54 20.23 8.57 -12.45
C GLU A 54 19.60 7.27 -13.00
N GLY A 55 18.34 7.33 -13.41
CA GLY A 55 17.63 6.17 -13.96
C GLY A 55 17.02 5.24 -12.90
N ILE A 56 16.90 5.66 -11.64
CA ILE A 56 16.08 4.95 -10.67
C ILE A 56 14.65 4.99 -11.15
N THR A 57 14.14 3.83 -11.59
CA THR A 57 12.77 3.67 -12.08
C THR A 57 11.77 3.80 -10.95
N ASP A 58 10.68 4.54 -11.20
CA ASP A 58 9.49 4.54 -10.38
C ASP A 58 8.77 3.19 -10.51
N LEU A 59 8.54 2.52 -9.38
CA LEU A 59 7.87 1.22 -9.30
C LEU A 59 6.37 1.34 -9.00
N SER A 60 5.82 2.55 -8.99
CA SER A 60 4.41 2.80 -8.64
C SER A 60 3.44 2.00 -9.52
N ASP A 61 3.76 1.83 -10.80
CA ASP A 61 2.94 1.06 -11.75
C ASP A 61 2.99 -0.46 -11.53
N THR A 62 3.95 -0.95 -10.72
CA THR A 62 4.05 -2.38 -10.40
C THR A 62 3.17 -2.80 -9.22
N PHE A 63 2.62 -1.85 -8.48
CA PHE A 63 1.74 -2.14 -7.35
C PHE A 63 0.36 -2.56 -7.85
N ALA A 64 0.15 -3.87 -7.92
CA ALA A 64 -1.13 -4.45 -8.33
C ALA A 64 -2.26 -4.04 -7.38
N ASP A 65 -3.43 -3.74 -7.93
CA ASP A 65 -4.66 -3.56 -7.19
C ASP A 65 -5.30 -4.94 -6.96
N LEU A 66 -5.35 -5.37 -5.69
CA LEU A 66 -5.90 -6.66 -5.29
C LEU A 66 -7.37 -6.56 -4.83
N SER A 67 -7.98 -5.37 -4.90
CA SER A 67 -9.37 -5.16 -4.48
C SER A 67 -10.35 -6.06 -5.23
N GLY A 68 -10.10 -6.33 -6.50
CA GLY A 68 -10.90 -7.21 -7.35
C GLY A 68 -10.81 -8.70 -7.02
N LEU A 69 -9.86 -9.13 -6.18
CA LEU A 69 -9.77 -10.51 -5.71
C LEU A 69 -10.75 -10.81 -4.57
N VAL A 70 -11.27 -9.78 -3.93
CA VAL A 70 -12.25 -9.89 -2.86
C VAL A 70 -13.64 -9.95 -3.48
N THR A 71 -14.17 -11.17 -3.63
CA THR A 71 -15.50 -11.42 -4.20
C THR A 71 -16.56 -11.51 -3.12
N ASP A 72 -17.74 -10.97 -3.39
CA ASP A 72 -18.94 -11.16 -2.57
C ASP A 72 -19.39 -12.63 -2.64
N GLN A 73 -19.54 -13.28 -1.49
CA GLN A 73 -20.00 -14.66 -1.37
C GLN A 73 -21.44 -14.77 -0.81
N SER A 74 -22.14 -13.64 -0.64
CA SER A 74 -23.51 -13.63 -0.13
C SER A 74 -24.47 -14.49 -0.97
N GLY A 75 -24.24 -14.56 -2.28
CA GLY A 75 -25.00 -15.40 -3.19
C GLY A 75 -24.85 -16.92 -3.00
N LYS A 76 -23.89 -17.36 -2.16
CA LYS A 76 -23.77 -18.79 -1.78
C LYS A 76 -24.67 -19.17 -0.63
N ALA A 77 -25.27 -18.22 0.06
CA ALA A 77 -26.23 -18.47 1.12
C ALA A 77 -27.57 -18.93 0.50
N VAL A 78 -27.91 -20.19 0.75
CA VAL A 78 -29.14 -20.77 0.25
C VAL A 78 -30.32 -20.32 1.14
N ASP A 79 -31.36 -19.76 0.55
CA ASP A 79 -32.63 -19.47 1.22
C ASP A 79 -33.45 -20.77 1.36
N MET A 80 -33.66 -21.21 2.58
CA MET A 80 -34.44 -22.42 2.87
C MET A 80 -35.90 -22.12 3.22
N SER A 81 -36.32 -20.86 3.13
CA SER A 81 -37.71 -20.48 3.51
C SER A 81 -38.80 -21.24 2.74
N GLY A 82 -38.51 -21.58 1.48
CA GLY A 82 -39.45 -22.38 0.64
C GLY A 82 -39.52 -23.85 0.99
N SER A 83 -38.63 -24.40 1.83
CA SER A 83 -38.64 -25.79 2.27
C SER A 83 -39.44 -26.00 3.56
N PHE A 84 -39.83 -24.93 4.24
CA PHE A 84 -40.63 -25.03 5.44
C PHE A 84 -42.11 -25.24 5.09
N SER A 85 -42.76 -26.12 5.84
CA SER A 85 -44.20 -26.38 5.70
C SER A 85 -44.87 -26.46 7.05
N ASN A 86 -46.15 -26.17 7.09
CA ASN A 86 -46.95 -26.35 8.27
C ASN A 86 -47.29 -27.87 8.45
N PRO A 87 -46.76 -28.55 9.51
CA PRO A 87 -46.99 -29.98 9.72
C PRO A 87 -48.47 -30.32 9.99
N PHE A 88 -49.24 -29.33 10.39
CA PHE A 88 -50.66 -29.49 10.68
C PHE A 88 -51.60 -29.10 9.52
N ALA A 89 -51.05 -28.75 8.36
CA ALA A 89 -51.87 -28.29 7.21
C ALA A 89 -52.94 -29.30 6.81
N ASN A 90 -52.65 -30.60 6.90
CA ASN A 90 -53.50 -31.68 6.44
C ASN A 90 -54.21 -32.44 7.58
N VAL A 91 -54.21 -31.87 8.80
CA VAL A 91 -54.95 -32.49 9.90
C VAL A 91 -56.44 -32.40 9.61
N GLY A 92 -57.08 -33.53 9.47
CA GLY A 92 -58.54 -33.66 9.23
C GLY A 92 -59.28 -34.19 10.46
N VAL A 93 -60.60 -34.11 10.43
CA VAL A 93 -61.43 -34.75 11.43
C VAL A 93 -61.51 -36.26 11.16
N ALA A 94 -61.47 -37.09 12.17
CA ALA A 94 -61.66 -38.54 12.05
C ALA A 94 -63.11 -38.86 11.83
N THR A 95 -63.65 -38.58 10.63
CA THR A 95 -65.04 -38.76 10.29
C THR A 95 -65.43 -40.25 10.27
N GLU A 96 -64.52 -41.15 9.89
CA GLU A 96 -64.74 -42.58 9.88
C GLU A 96 -65.15 -43.15 11.29
N ALA A 97 -64.43 -42.63 12.33
CA ALA A 97 -64.79 -43.04 13.70
C ALA A 97 -66.17 -42.54 14.16
N ALA A 98 -66.54 -41.32 13.72
CA ALA A 98 -67.83 -40.73 14.02
C ALA A 98 -68.96 -41.41 13.23
N GLU A 99 -68.70 -41.78 11.98
CA GLU A 99 -69.61 -42.53 11.15
C GLU A 99 -69.88 -43.94 11.73
N PHE A 100 -68.78 -44.60 12.13
CA PHE A 100 -68.89 -45.91 12.82
C PHE A 100 -69.68 -45.83 14.11
N GLN A 101 -69.48 -44.82 14.94
CA GLN A 101 -70.28 -44.60 16.14
C GLN A 101 -71.71 -44.33 15.84
N ALA A 102 -72.06 -43.57 14.79
CA ALA A 102 -73.40 -43.30 14.38
C ALA A 102 -74.07 -44.57 13.89
N GLU A 103 -73.42 -45.40 13.09
CA GLU A 103 -73.89 -46.68 12.61
C GLU A 103 -74.17 -47.66 13.75
N GLN A 104 -73.23 -47.77 14.70
CA GLN A 104 -73.36 -48.58 15.92
C GLN A 104 -74.60 -48.11 16.75
N ALA A 105 -74.77 -46.81 16.86
CA ALA A 105 -75.94 -46.25 17.58
C ALA A 105 -77.22 -46.58 16.86
N ASP A 106 -77.25 -46.46 15.52
CA ASP A 106 -78.45 -46.78 14.70
C ASP A 106 -78.79 -48.28 14.75
N ILE A 107 -77.80 -49.19 14.68
CA ILE A 107 -77.92 -50.63 14.86
C ILE A 107 -78.51 -50.97 16.26
N SER A 108 -77.93 -50.38 17.29
CA SER A 108 -78.36 -50.58 18.70
C SER A 108 -79.80 -50.10 18.88
N LEU A 109 -80.17 -49.01 18.28
CA LEU A 109 -81.52 -48.48 18.27
C LEU A 109 -82.49 -49.38 17.54
N ALA A 110 -82.15 -49.88 16.37
CA ALA A 110 -82.97 -50.78 15.59
C ALA A 110 -83.25 -52.09 16.39
N ASN A 111 -82.25 -52.70 16.97
CA ASN A 111 -82.36 -53.91 17.82
C ASN A 111 -83.23 -53.66 19.03
N THR A 112 -83.14 -52.47 19.63
CA THR A 112 -83.97 -52.09 20.79
C THR A 112 -85.44 -51.86 20.38
N LEU A 113 -85.67 -51.26 19.23
CA LEU A 113 -86.96 -51.05 18.63
C LEU A 113 -87.65 -52.40 18.31
N ASP A 114 -86.94 -53.36 17.73
CA ASP A 114 -87.44 -54.70 17.43
C ASP A 114 -87.80 -55.44 18.72
N THR A 115 -86.99 -55.31 19.76
CA THR A 115 -87.26 -55.88 21.07
C THR A 115 -88.50 -55.26 21.73
N LEU A 116 -88.63 -53.94 21.63
CA LEU A 116 -89.78 -53.23 22.15
C LEU A 116 -91.11 -53.61 21.36
N ALA A 117 -90.96 -53.76 20.06
CA ALA A 117 -92.07 -54.18 19.22
C ALA A 117 -92.54 -55.63 19.57
N ALA A 118 -91.55 -56.54 19.79
CA ALA A 118 -91.84 -57.94 20.14
C ALA A 118 -92.47 -58.12 21.55
N THR A 119 -92.20 -57.17 22.47
CA THR A 119 -92.67 -57.20 23.87
C THR A 119 -94.03 -56.45 24.05
N GLY A 120 -94.60 -55.86 23.02
CA GLY A 120 -95.83 -55.08 23.12
C GLY A 120 -95.73 -53.80 23.89
N ALA A 121 -94.58 -53.19 23.93
CA ALA A 121 -94.33 -51.95 24.69
C ALA A 121 -95.14 -50.76 24.17
N SER A 122 -95.68 -49.94 25.08
CA SER A 122 -96.52 -48.79 24.76
C SER A 122 -95.77 -47.69 24.05
N ALA A 123 -96.48 -46.75 23.36
CA ALA A 123 -95.94 -45.62 22.64
C ALA A 123 -94.89 -44.76 23.40
N GLY A 124 -94.88 -44.83 24.75
CA GLY A 124 -93.89 -44.13 25.54
C GLY A 124 -92.45 -44.67 25.44
N GLY A 125 -92.25 -45.98 25.16
CA GLY A 125 -90.97 -46.61 24.94
C GLY A 125 -90.30 -46.13 23.64
N ALA A 126 -91.09 -46.01 22.58
CA ALA A 126 -90.62 -45.50 21.29
C ALA A 126 -90.17 -44.00 21.34
N THR A 127 -90.87 -43.20 22.12
CA THR A 127 -90.51 -41.78 22.33
C THR A 127 -89.20 -41.64 23.13
N ALA A 128 -88.97 -42.44 24.18
CA ALA A 128 -87.76 -42.44 24.96
C ALA A 128 -86.52 -42.88 24.11
N LEU A 129 -86.78 -43.89 23.23
CA LEU A 129 -85.73 -44.37 22.35
C LEU A 129 -85.35 -43.32 21.26
N ALA A 130 -86.31 -42.63 20.71
CA ALA A 130 -86.08 -41.53 19.76
C ALA A 130 -85.29 -40.38 20.43
N GLN A 131 -85.61 -40.07 21.69
CA GLN A 131 -84.86 -39.09 22.47
C GLN A 131 -83.45 -39.54 22.74
N ALA A 132 -83.18 -40.79 23.07
CA ALA A 132 -81.87 -41.37 23.26
C ALA A 132 -81.03 -41.31 21.95
N ALA A 133 -81.65 -41.64 20.82
CA ALA A 133 -81.03 -41.52 19.49
C ALA A 133 -80.55 -40.07 19.18
N LEU A 134 -81.46 -39.16 19.45
CA LEU A 134 -81.19 -37.74 19.19
C LEU A 134 -80.06 -37.22 20.13
N ALA A 135 -80.00 -37.68 21.38
CA ALA A 135 -78.96 -37.35 22.30
C ALA A 135 -77.57 -37.94 21.88
N SER A 136 -77.60 -39.22 21.39
CA SER A 136 -76.38 -39.86 20.86
C SER A 136 -75.84 -39.11 19.61
N LYS A 137 -76.70 -38.77 18.67
CA LYS A 137 -76.36 -38.02 17.46
C LYS A 137 -75.82 -36.58 17.78
N LYS A 138 -76.42 -35.92 18.77
CA LYS A 138 -75.94 -34.66 19.28
C LYS A 138 -74.55 -34.80 19.98
N GLY A 139 -74.27 -35.88 20.69
CA GLY A 139 -73.02 -36.19 21.27
C GLY A 139 -71.87 -36.31 20.21
N ILE A 140 -72.14 -37.14 19.19
CA ILE A 140 -71.23 -37.32 18.04
C ILE A 140 -70.98 -36.01 17.32
N SER A 141 -72.00 -35.21 17.05
CA SER A 141 -71.84 -33.88 16.42
C SER A 141 -70.97 -32.91 17.28
N ALA A 142 -71.17 -32.94 18.61
CA ALA A 142 -70.41 -32.12 19.51
C ALA A 142 -68.90 -32.54 19.57
N ASP A 143 -68.61 -33.85 19.49
CA ASP A 143 -67.24 -34.37 19.43
C ASP A 143 -66.54 -34.01 18.11
N ILE A 144 -67.29 -34.07 16.98
CA ILE A 144 -66.75 -33.59 15.70
C ILE A 144 -66.42 -32.10 15.75
N GLN A 145 -67.29 -31.26 16.28
CA GLN A 145 -67.04 -29.81 16.41
C GLN A 145 -65.85 -29.53 17.31
N LYS A 146 -65.69 -30.32 18.38
CA LYS A 146 -64.53 -30.19 19.27
C LYS A 146 -63.21 -30.53 18.57
N GLN A 147 -63.21 -31.63 17.78
CA GLN A 147 -62.06 -32.00 16.95
C GLN A 147 -61.75 -30.95 15.90
N GLU A 148 -62.78 -30.39 15.21
CA GLU A 148 -62.57 -29.29 14.27
C GLU A 148 -61.97 -28.07 14.89
N GLN A 149 -62.43 -27.68 16.10
CA GLN A 149 -61.83 -26.55 16.82
C GLN A 149 -60.35 -26.83 17.20
N GLN A 150 -60.05 -28.04 17.67
CA GLN A 150 -58.69 -28.46 17.98
C GLN A 150 -57.80 -28.46 16.75
N ASN A 151 -58.28 -28.99 15.63
CA ASN A 151 -57.58 -29.00 14.36
C ASN A 151 -57.35 -27.59 13.82
N ALA A 152 -58.34 -26.69 13.95
CA ALA A 152 -58.21 -25.29 13.58
C ALA A 152 -57.13 -24.56 14.44
N GLN A 153 -57.06 -24.86 15.75
CA GLN A 153 -56.05 -24.33 16.62
C GLN A 153 -54.63 -24.84 16.23
N LEU A 154 -54.49 -26.17 15.98
CA LEU A 154 -53.24 -26.75 15.53
C LEU A 154 -52.77 -26.18 14.19
N LYS A 155 -53.69 -26.01 13.22
CA LYS A 155 -53.39 -25.37 11.94
C LYS A 155 -52.91 -23.91 12.12
N ALA A 156 -53.58 -23.15 13.01
CA ALA A 156 -53.22 -21.75 13.30
C ALA A 156 -51.85 -21.65 14.00
N GLN A 157 -51.58 -22.56 14.96
CA GLN A 157 -50.25 -22.64 15.61
C GLN A 157 -49.17 -22.99 14.59
N GLY A 158 -49.41 -24.03 13.77
CA GLY A 158 -48.44 -24.43 12.75
C GLY A 158 -48.18 -23.34 11.71
N GLU A 159 -49.20 -22.54 11.37
CA GLU A 159 -49.00 -21.38 10.49
C GLU A 159 -48.17 -20.26 11.15
N SER A 160 -48.45 -19.97 12.42
CA SER A 160 -47.63 -19.01 13.20
C SER A 160 -46.17 -19.44 13.32
N ASP A 161 -45.95 -20.73 13.61
CA ASP A 161 -44.57 -21.29 13.67
C ASP A 161 -43.88 -21.26 12.30
N LEU A 162 -44.59 -21.56 11.23
CA LEU A 162 -44.08 -21.46 9.87
C LEU A 162 -43.65 -20.02 9.55
N GLN A 163 -44.50 -19.04 9.84
CA GLN A 163 -44.21 -17.63 9.62
C GLN A 163 -42.99 -17.17 10.43
N ALA A 164 -42.89 -17.61 11.69
CA ALA A 164 -41.72 -17.32 12.54
C ALA A 164 -40.44 -17.90 11.95
N ARG A 165 -40.44 -19.14 11.48
CA ARG A 165 -39.27 -19.79 10.84
C ARG A 165 -38.89 -19.10 9.53
N VAL A 166 -39.84 -18.75 8.70
CA VAL A 166 -39.60 -17.98 7.45
C VAL A 166 -39.01 -16.61 7.75
N ALA A 167 -39.52 -15.90 8.77
CA ALA A 167 -38.96 -14.61 9.18
C ALA A 167 -37.55 -14.74 9.71
N ALA A 168 -37.26 -15.77 10.53
CA ALA A 168 -35.94 -16.06 11.05
C ALA A 168 -34.93 -16.37 9.91
N GLU A 169 -35.35 -17.17 8.92
CA GLU A 169 -34.53 -17.49 7.76
C GLU A 169 -34.21 -16.24 6.92
N LYS A 170 -35.22 -15.39 6.65
CA LYS A 170 -35.00 -14.10 5.97
C LYS A 170 -34.00 -13.21 6.72
N SER A 171 -34.15 -13.13 8.07
CA SER A 171 -33.21 -12.37 8.88
C SER A 171 -31.78 -12.95 8.84
N ARG A 172 -31.64 -14.30 8.82
CA ARG A 172 -30.38 -14.98 8.64
C ARG A 172 -29.71 -14.61 7.32
N ILE A 173 -30.44 -14.66 6.22
CA ILE A 173 -29.94 -14.30 4.89
C ILE A 173 -29.53 -12.82 4.83
N GLN A 174 -30.35 -11.92 5.37
CA GLN A 174 -29.99 -10.49 5.46
C GLN A 174 -28.72 -10.28 6.29
N GLY A 175 -28.57 -10.98 7.41
CA GLY A 175 -27.36 -10.92 8.24
C GLY A 175 -26.12 -11.36 7.48
N ILE A 176 -26.22 -12.42 6.68
CA ILE A 176 -25.11 -12.88 5.82
C ILE A 176 -24.78 -11.84 4.75
N GLN A 177 -25.77 -11.25 4.09
CA GLN A 177 -25.56 -10.23 3.05
C GLN A 177 -24.87 -8.99 3.62
N ILE A 178 -25.35 -8.49 4.77
CA ILE A 178 -24.76 -7.34 5.45
C ILE A 178 -23.31 -7.64 5.90
N GLY A 179 -23.10 -8.79 6.54
CA GLY A 179 -21.78 -9.20 7.00
C GLY A 179 -20.77 -9.38 5.86
N GLU A 180 -21.22 -9.94 4.75
CA GLU A 180 -20.37 -10.11 3.56
C GLU A 180 -20.08 -8.77 2.88
N GLY A 181 -21.06 -7.87 2.79
CA GLY A 181 -20.86 -6.50 2.32
C GLY A 181 -19.79 -5.77 3.16
N GLN A 182 -19.91 -5.81 4.48
CA GLN A 182 -18.92 -5.21 5.38
C GLN A 182 -17.53 -5.83 5.21
N ARG A 183 -17.44 -7.15 5.01
CA ARG A 183 -16.17 -7.85 4.75
C ARG A 183 -15.50 -7.35 3.48
N VAL A 184 -16.27 -7.23 2.40
CA VAL A 184 -15.80 -6.75 1.10
C VAL A 184 -15.33 -5.30 1.21
N GLU A 185 -16.12 -4.42 1.81
CA GLU A 185 -15.76 -3.01 2.03
C GLU A 185 -14.48 -2.87 2.87
N ALA A 186 -14.38 -3.59 3.98
CA ALA A 186 -13.19 -3.57 4.84
C ALA A 186 -11.94 -4.03 4.10
N ALA A 187 -12.05 -5.08 3.28
CA ALA A 187 -10.95 -5.57 2.47
C ALA A 187 -10.53 -4.58 1.38
N GLN A 188 -11.48 -3.91 0.72
CA GLN A 188 -11.20 -2.87 -0.27
C GLN A 188 -10.54 -1.64 0.37
N MET A 189 -11.01 -1.20 1.53
CA MET A 189 -10.39 -0.11 2.29
C MET A 189 -8.96 -0.45 2.71
N SER A 190 -8.73 -1.66 3.22
CA SER A 190 -7.40 -2.14 3.60
C SER A 190 -6.45 -2.17 2.41
N GLU A 191 -6.91 -2.64 1.26
CA GLU A 191 -6.13 -2.65 0.03
C GLU A 191 -5.83 -1.24 -0.47
N GLY A 192 -6.79 -0.32 -0.42
CA GLY A 192 -6.58 1.09 -0.73
C GLY A 192 -5.51 1.73 0.14
N GLN A 193 -5.53 1.48 1.45
CA GLN A 193 -4.52 1.97 2.39
C GLN A 193 -3.14 1.37 2.09
N ARG A 194 -3.06 0.06 1.82
CA ARG A 194 -1.82 -0.62 1.44
C ARG A 194 -1.20 0.01 0.20
N ARG A 195 -2.01 0.21 -0.83
CA ARG A 195 -1.56 0.82 -2.09
C ARG A 195 -1.11 2.26 -1.90
N GLN A 196 -1.86 3.05 -1.15
CA GLN A 196 -1.49 4.44 -0.83
C GLN A 196 -0.17 4.52 -0.06
N ALA A 197 0.04 3.65 0.93
CA ALA A 197 1.28 3.58 1.69
C ALA A 197 2.47 3.18 0.79
N ALA A 198 2.28 2.21 -0.11
CA ALA A 198 3.30 1.79 -1.06
C ALA A 198 3.68 2.92 -2.03
N LEU A 199 2.70 3.63 -2.59
CA LEU A 199 2.92 4.79 -3.45
C LEU A 199 3.67 5.92 -2.73
N TYR A 200 3.32 6.19 -1.47
CA TYR A 200 4.00 7.20 -0.67
C TYR A 200 5.46 6.83 -0.40
N GLN A 201 5.73 5.58 -0.03
CA GLN A 201 7.10 5.09 0.16
C GLN A 201 7.92 5.16 -1.13
N GLU A 202 7.33 4.82 -2.27
CA GLU A 202 7.99 4.90 -3.56
C GLU A 202 8.29 6.35 -3.95
N GLY A 203 7.36 7.26 -3.73
CA GLY A 203 7.58 8.69 -3.92
C GLY A 203 8.72 9.22 -3.04
N GLN A 204 8.82 8.80 -1.79
CA GLN A 204 9.96 9.15 -0.93
C GLN A 204 11.27 8.55 -1.42
N ARG A 205 11.25 7.30 -1.90
CA ARG A 205 12.44 6.62 -2.43
C ARG A 205 13.01 7.37 -3.64
N THR A 206 12.16 7.75 -4.58
CA THR A 206 12.56 8.49 -5.79
C THR A 206 13.05 9.89 -5.46
N GLN A 207 12.37 10.63 -4.58
CA GLN A 207 12.81 11.94 -4.12
C GLN A 207 14.15 11.90 -3.39
N ASN A 208 14.33 10.93 -2.50
CA ASN A 208 15.61 10.75 -1.80
C ASN A 208 16.75 10.42 -2.77
N ALA A 209 16.48 9.55 -3.75
CA ALA A 209 17.46 9.22 -4.77
C ALA A 209 17.86 10.44 -5.61
N GLU A 210 16.92 11.28 -6.02
CA GLU A 210 17.22 12.53 -6.71
C GLU A 210 18.04 13.50 -5.84
N ALA A 211 17.69 13.64 -4.57
CA ALA A 211 18.40 14.51 -3.64
C ALA A 211 19.83 14.02 -3.44
N MET A 212 20.03 12.72 -3.21
CA MET A 212 21.37 12.11 -3.08
C MET A 212 22.16 12.22 -4.38
N GLY A 213 21.50 12.11 -5.52
CA GLY A 213 22.13 12.32 -6.83
C GLY A 213 22.66 13.73 -7.01
N LYS A 214 21.86 14.73 -6.67
CA LYS A 214 22.27 16.15 -6.71
C LYS A 214 23.41 16.45 -5.74
N GLU A 215 23.33 15.94 -4.52
CA GLU A 215 24.39 16.10 -3.51
C GLU A 215 25.69 15.43 -3.95
N TYR A 216 25.62 14.22 -4.50
CA TYR A 216 26.79 13.54 -5.04
C TYR A 216 27.46 14.33 -6.16
N MET A 217 26.67 14.83 -7.13
CA MET A 217 27.16 15.64 -8.23
C MET A 217 27.85 16.90 -7.72
N PHE A 218 27.20 17.62 -6.80
CA PHE A 218 27.75 18.82 -6.18
C PHE A 218 29.06 18.54 -5.45
N ALA A 219 29.12 17.50 -4.62
CA ALA A 219 30.33 17.12 -3.90
C ALA A 219 31.49 16.74 -4.83
N GLN A 220 31.21 16.10 -5.95
CA GLN A 220 32.23 15.76 -6.94
C GLN A 220 32.74 17.02 -7.68
N GLU A 221 31.86 17.96 -8.02
CA GLU A 221 32.27 19.24 -8.61
C GLU A 221 33.09 20.08 -7.63
N GLU A 222 32.68 20.13 -6.37
CA GLU A 222 33.43 20.84 -5.34
C GLU A 222 34.82 20.25 -5.16
N ARG A 223 34.99 18.93 -5.08
CA ARG A 223 36.29 18.26 -5.03
C ARG A 223 37.17 18.62 -6.22
N ARG A 224 36.61 18.56 -7.44
CA ARG A 224 37.31 18.97 -8.65
C ARG A 224 37.77 20.43 -8.60
N THR A 225 36.93 21.31 -8.08
CA THR A 225 37.24 22.74 -7.92
C THR A 225 38.35 22.96 -6.90
N ILE A 226 38.31 22.26 -5.77
CA ILE A 226 39.36 22.33 -4.73
C ILE A 226 40.70 21.82 -5.29
N ASP A 227 40.71 20.72 -6.03
CA ASP A 227 41.92 20.18 -6.64
C ASP A 227 42.52 21.18 -7.65
N ASP A 228 41.69 21.84 -8.45
CA ASP A 228 42.12 22.87 -9.38
C ASP A 228 42.69 24.10 -8.67
N LEU A 229 42.05 24.55 -7.58
CA LEU A 229 42.54 25.66 -6.76
C LEU A 229 43.88 25.33 -6.10
N ASN A 230 44.05 24.14 -5.56
CA ASN A 230 45.28 23.66 -4.95
C ASN A 230 46.43 23.62 -5.99
N ARG A 231 46.11 23.16 -7.19
CA ARG A 231 47.06 23.09 -8.30
C ARG A 231 47.47 24.48 -8.77
N LEU A 232 46.52 25.41 -8.89
CA LEU A 232 46.77 26.82 -9.20
C LEU A 232 47.65 27.48 -8.11
N ASN A 233 47.31 27.29 -6.86
CA ASN A 233 48.09 27.84 -5.72
C ASN A 233 49.53 27.34 -5.74
N SER A 234 49.72 26.04 -5.99
CA SER A 234 51.07 25.46 -6.12
C SER A 234 51.89 26.09 -7.28
N GLN A 235 51.20 26.35 -8.40
CA GLN A 235 51.85 27.01 -9.56
C GLN A 235 52.19 28.48 -9.28
N ILE A 236 51.28 29.23 -8.62
CA ILE A 236 51.52 30.63 -8.24
C ILE A 236 52.69 30.71 -7.25
N THR A 237 52.74 29.84 -6.24
CA THR A 237 53.82 29.80 -5.26
C THR A 237 55.16 29.47 -5.92
N GLY A 238 55.19 28.50 -6.83
CA GLY A 238 56.38 28.16 -7.61
C GLY A 238 56.84 29.30 -8.51
N ALA A 239 55.93 30.03 -9.14
CA ALA A 239 56.27 31.19 -9.95
C ALA A 239 56.79 32.37 -9.11
N GLN A 240 56.18 32.62 -7.94
CA GLN A 240 56.65 33.66 -7.00
C GLN A 240 58.05 33.33 -6.45
N GLN A 241 58.32 32.07 -6.11
CA GLN A 241 59.66 31.64 -5.69
C GLN A 241 60.69 31.82 -6.81
N ALA A 242 60.35 31.49 -8.03
CA ALA A 242 61.22 31.69 -9.18
C ALA A 242 61.48 33.18 -9.46
N GLN A 243 60.48 34.04 -9.30
CA GLN A 243 60.64 35.49 -9.43
C GLN A 243 61.47 36.08 -8.30
N SER A 244 61.25 35.69 -7.06
CA SER A 244 62.06 36.17 -5.92
C SER A 244 63.54 35.73 -6.02
N ALA A 245 63.76 34.48 -6.45
CA ALA A 245 65.14 34.01 -6.71
C ALA A 245 65.80 34.77 -7.84
N ALA A 246 65.10 35.08 -8.93
CA ALA A 246 65.59 35.89 -10.03
C ALA A 246 65.85 37.34 -9.60
N ALA A 247 64.98 37.96 -8.78
CA ALA A 247 65.17 39.29 -8.24
C ALA A 247 66.39 39.37 -7.27
N ALA A 248 66.51 38.36 -6.39
CA ALA A 248 67.65 38.24 -5.51
C ALA A 248 69.01 38.11 -6.30
N GLY A 249 69.00 37.30 -7.36
CA GLY A 249 70.12 37.14 -8.26
C GLY A 249 70.51 38.44 -8.99
N THR A 250 69.52 39.23 -9.42
CA THR A 250 69.75 40.54 -10.07
C THR A 250 70.24 41.58 -9.07
N MET A 251 69.73 41.63 -7.83
CA MET A 251 70.19 42.49 -6.78
C MET A 251 71.66 42.19 -6.38
N THR A 252 71.98 40.91 -6.25
CA THR A 252 73.32 40.48 -5.98
C THR A 252 74.31 40.87 -7.11
N ALA A 253 73.87 40.70 -8.35
CA ALA A 253 74.60 41.08 -9.54
C ALA A 253 74.82 42.59 -9.63
N LEU A 254 73.81 43.42 -9.33
CA LEU A 254 73.87 44.86 -9.25
C LEU A 254 74.85 45.34 -8.13
N GLY A 255 74.77 44.69 -6.98
CA GLY A 255 75.73 44.93 -5.85
C GLY A 255 77.17 44.68 -6.27
N ASN A 256 77.40 43.55 -6.91
CA ASN A 256 78.75 43.20 -7.42
C ASN A 256 79.22 44.16 -8.52
N LEU A 257 78.31 44.64 -9.38
CA LEU A 257 78.61 45.68 -10.39
C LEU A 257 78.97 47.01 -9.72
N GLY A 258 78.23 47.44 -8.72
CA GLY A 258 78.53 48.66 -7.94
C GLY A 258 79.91 48.62 -7.26
N GLN A 259 80.23 47.49 -6.65
CA GLN A 259 81.58 47.28 -6.04
C GLN A 259 82.64 47.25 -7.11
N GLY A 260 82.41 46.61 -8.24
CA GLY A 260 83.41 46.57 -9.32
C GLY A 260 83.69 47.95 -9.91
N LEU A 261 82.64 48.75 -10.10
CA LEU A 261 82.76 50.15 -10.58
C LEU A 261 83.40 51.06 -9.54
N GLY A 262 83.07 50.87 -8.25
CA GLY A 262 83.73 51.61 -7.14
C GLY A 262 85.22 51.32 -7.07
N ASN A 263 85.65 50.07 -7.26
CA ASN A 263 87.04 49.67 -7.32
C ASN A 263 87.75 50.20 -8.54
N LEU A 264 87.10 50.37 -9.67
CA LEU A 264 87.65 51.02 -10.87
C LEU A 264 87.82 52.51 -10.68
N ALA A 265 86.89 53.22 -10.05
CA ALA A 265 86.98 54.66 -9.77
C ALA A 265 88.01 55.03 -8.75
N GLY A 266 88.33 54.15 -7.79
CA GLY A 266 89.39 54.34 -6.77
C GLY A 266 90.79 53.98 -7.21
N SER A 267 90.95 53.47 -8.46
CA SER A 267 92.25 53.10 -9.06
C SER A 267 92.77 54.09 -10.14
N ILE A 268 92.00 55.18 -10.38
CA ILE A 268 92.44 56.31 -11.18
C ILE A 268 92.88 57.41 -10.29
#